data_db0605edce51840cee6f48b7a6196133
#
_entry.id   db0605edce51840cee6f48b7a6196133
#
_cell.length_a   1.000
_cell.length_b   1.000
_cell.length_c   1.000
_cell.angle_alpha   90.00
_cell.angle_beta   90.00
_cell.angle_gamma   90.00
#
_symmetry.space_group_name_H-M   'P 1'
#
loop_
_entity.id
_entity.type
_entity.pdbx_description
1 polymer ?
#
loop_
_entity_poly.entity_id
_entity_poly.type
_entity_poly.pdbx_seq_one_letter_code
_entity_poly.pdbx_strand_id
1 'polypeptide(L)'
;MAEKGCFVCGSRVGLKPEMTARFLREGVDFRPPFLQLGLGYALNSLRIGPLRRYLAPRFGQKDLTRLRGCNMAFWREDLLRVNGYNEDLTMWGQEDTEIAYRLIHAGVRKKFLKAGGVEYHLYHTPASRANLDYHNAVLADVIARKLVWCENGIVKERSS
;
A
#
# COMPACT_ATOMS: atom_id res chain seq x y z
N MET A 1 2.44 -1.14 17.96
CA MET A 1 1.74 -2.08 17.04
C MET A 1 2.67 -2.61 15.94
N ALA A 2 3.91 -2.27 16.01
CA ALA A 2 4.94 -2.88 15.18
C ALA A 2 5.12 -4.34 15.65
N GLU A 3 4.73 -5.30 14.82
CA GLU A 3 4.83 -6.74 15.08
C GLU A 3 5.70 -7.33 13.99
N LYS A 4 6.79 -8.00 14.38
CA LYS A 4 7.67 -8.68 13.42
C LYS A 4 6.90 -9.75 12.64
N GLY A 5 7.30 -9.98 11.40
CA GLY A 5 6.61 -10.89 10.49
C GLY A 5 5.24 -10.39 10.01
N CYS A 6 5.02 -9.08 10.06
CA CYS A 6 3.85 -8.43 9.47
C CYS A 6 4.25 -7.17 8.73
N PHE A 7 3.69 -6.96 7.54
CA PHE A 7 3.62 -5.65 6.91
C PHE A 7 2.26 -5.00 7.14
N VAL A 8 2.24 -3.68 7.11
CA VAL A 8 1.05 -2.90 7.47
C VAL A 8 0.56 -2.11 6.28
N CYS A 9 -0.76 -2.10 6.08
CA CYS A 9 -1.45 -1.21 5.14
C CYS A 9 -2.43 -0.32 5.90
N GLY A 10 -2.51 0.94 5.52
CA GLY A 10 -3.44 1.89 6.10
C GLY A 10 -4.58 2.26 5.15
N SER A 11 -5.46 3.13 5.63
CA SER A 11 -6.54 3.70 4.83
C SER A 11 -6.06 4.91 4.03
N ARG A 12 -6.61 5.10 2.82
CA ARG A 12 -6.37 6.27 1.98
C ARG A 12 -7.63 7.11 1.89
N VAL A 13 -7.48 8.42 1.99
CA VAL A 13 -8.49 9.44 1.71
C VAL A 13 -8.00 10.30 0.56
N GLY A 14 -8.57 10.13 -0.62
CA GLY A 14 -8.25 10.97 -1.79
C GLY A 14 -8.82 12.37 -1.63
N LEU A 15 -7.98 13.37 -1.77
CA LEU A 15 -8.39 14.77 -1.74
C LEU A 15 -8.77 15.24 -3.15
N LYS A 16 -9.76 16.12 -3.24
CA LYS A 16 -10.10 16.85 -4.46
C LYS A 16 -9.06 17.94 -4.75
N PRO A 17 -8.99 18.48 -5.99
CA PRO A 17 -8.04 19.55 -6.35
C PRO A 17 -8.07 20.73 -5.39
N GLU A 18 -9.27 21.22 -5.03
CA GLU A 18 -9.45 22.38 -4.15
C GLU A 18 -8.96 22.09 -2.73
N MET A 19 -9.24 20.88 -2.22
CA MET A 19 -8.73 20.44 -0.90
C MET A 19 -7.24 20.25 -0.91
N THR A 20 -6.66 19.78 -2.01
CA THR A 20 -5.20 19.67 -2.18
C THR A 20 -4.55 21.04 -2.15
N ALA A 21 -5.07 22.00 -2.91
CA ALA A 21 -4.58 23.38 -2.90
C ALA A 21 -4.68 24.03 -1.51
N ARG A 22 -5.75 23.72 -0.77
CA ARG A 22 -5.91 24.16 0.61
C ARG A 22 -4.89 23.49 1.54
N PHE A 23 -4.68 22.19 1.43
CA PHE A 23 -3.66 21.47 2.20
C PHE A 23 -2.26 22.06 1.98
N LEU A 24 -1.90 22.39 0.74
CA LEU A 24 -0.59 22.97 0.41
C LEU A 24 -0.38 24.37 1.04
N ARG A 25 -1.47 25.11 1.30
CA ARG A 25 -1.41 26.39 2.00
C ARG A 25 -1.35 26.26 3.53
N GLU A 26 -2.15 25.33 4.10
CA GLU A 26 -2.33 25.18 5.55
C GLU A 26 -1.33 24.19 6.17
N GLY A 27 -0.69 23.37 5.34
CA GLY A 27 0.33 22.42 5.79
C GLY A 27 -0.22 21.35 6.72
N VAL A 28 0.55 21.01 7.76
CA VAL A 28 0.27 19.92 8.70
C VAL A 28 -0.99 20.14 9.56
N ASP A 29 -1.47 21.37 9.67
CA ASP A 29 -2.67 21.72 10.43
C ASP A 29 -3.95 21.48 9.65
N PHE A 30 -3.85 21.20 8.35
CA PHE A 30 -5.00 20.89 7.51
C PHE A 30 -5.81 19.71 8.06
N ARG A 31 -7.09 19.93 8.17
CA ARG A 31 -8.08 18.88 8.48
C ARG A 31 -9.19 18.94 7.43
N PRO A 32 -9.31 17.91 6.57
CA PRO A 32 -10.38 17.93 5.58
C PRO A 32 -11.73 17.90 6.28
N PRO A 33 -12.66 18.78 5.90
CA PRO A 33 -14.00 18.79 6.46
C PRO A 33 -14.69 17.44 6.21
N PHE A 34 -15.08 16.77 7.29
CA PHE A 34 -15.68 15.42 7.22
C PHE A 34 -16.88 15.36 6.26
N LEU A 35 -17.73 16.38 6.29
CA LEU A 35 -18.92 16.47 5.43
C LEU A 35 -18.62 16.69 3.94
N GLN A 36 -17.43 17.17 3.60
CA GLN A 36 -17.00 17.35 2.20
C GLN A 36 -16.33 16.10 1.62
N LEU A 37 -16.01 15.13 2.48
CA LEU A 37 -15.56 13.83 2.04
C LEU A 37 -16.75 12.97 1.63
N GLY A 38 -16.64 12.20 0.55
CA GLY A 38 -17.64 11.15 0.28
C GLY A 38 -17.70 10.15 1.44
N LEU A 39 -18.86 9.53 1.69
CA LEU A 39 -19.09 8.65 2.84
C LEU A 39 -18.00 7.62 3.06
N GLY A 40 -17.51 6.98 2.01
CA GLY A 40 -16.43 6.00 2.10
C GLY A 40 -15.10 6.60 2.60
N TYR A 41 -14.76 7.82 2.17
CA TYR A 41 -13.56 8.52 2.64
C TYR A 41 -13.74 9.07 4.06
N ALA A 42 -14.95 9.54 4.39
CA ALA A 42 -15.27 9.96 5.74
C ALA A 42 -15.08 8.81 6.75
N LEU A 43 -15.60 7.62 6.44
CA LEU A 43 -15.39 6.41 7.25
C LEU A 43 -13.92 5.98 7.31
N ASN A 44 -13.17 6.14 6.22
CA ASN A 44 -11.73 5.84 6.19
C ASN A 44 -10.89 6.86 6.97
N SER A 45 -11.38 8.09 7.18
CA SER A 45 -10.70 9.13 7.94
C SER A 45 -10.81 8.95 9.46
N LEU A 46 -11.68 8.06 9.93
CA LEU A 46 -11.87 7.80 11.35
C LEU A 46 -10.59 7.30 12.03
N ARG A 47 -10.29 7.84 13.20
CA ARG A 47 -9.13 7.49 14.02
C ARG A 47 -9.60 7.11 15.42
N ILE A 48 -10.06 5.87 15.60
CA ILE A 48 -10.63 5.37 16.84
C ILE A 48 -9.73 4.26 17.39
N GLY A 49 -8.92 4.58 18.40
CA GLY A 49 -7.90 3.69 18.96
C GLY A 49 -8.42 2.31 19.40
N PRO A 50 -9.47 2.22 20.23
CA PRO A 50 -10.05 0.94 20.63
C PRO A 50 -10.56 0.11 19.45
N LEU A 51 -11.29 0.75 18.51
CA LEU A 51 -11.81 0.11 17.31
C LEU A 51 -10.68 -0.41 16.42
N ARG A 52 -9.60 0.37 16.27
CA ARG A 52 -8.40 -0.06 15.53
C ARG A 52 -7.78 -1.31 16.16
N ARG A 53 -7.62 -1.36 17.48
CA ARG A 53 -7.07 -2.54 18.18
C ARG A 53 -7.91 -3.78 17.93
N TYR A 54 -9.23 -3.64 17.95
CA TYR A 54 -10.16 -4.73 17.68
C TYR A 54 -10.14 -5.18 16.22
N LEU A 55 -10.14 -4.26 15.26
CA LEU A 55 -10.23 -4.55 13.84
C LEU A 55 -8.90 -4.98 13.21
N ALA A 56 -7.74 -4.44 13.66
CA ALA A 56 -6.45 -4.69 13.04
C ALA A 56 -6.10 -6.19 12.87
N PRO A 57 -6.38 -7.09 13.83
CA PRO A 57 -6.13 -8.52 13.66
C PRO A 57 -7.20 -9.26 12.85
N ARG A 58 -8.32 -8.61 12.48
CA ARG A 58 -9.50 -9.25 11.88
C ARG A 58 -9.82 -8.75 10.49
N PHE A 59 -9.58 -7.46 10.23
CA PHE A 59 -10.05 -6.79 9.02
C PHE A 59 -9.07 -6.94 7.86
N GLY A 60 -9.56 -7.47 6.74
CA GLY A 60 -8.86 -7.41 5.44
C GLY A 60 -7.52 -8.13 5.37
N GLN A 61 -7.19 -9.04 6.30
CA GLN A 61 -5.87 -9.70 6.32
C GLN A 61 -5.62 -10.58 5.09
N LYS A 62 -6.65 -11.27 4.60
CA LYS A 62 -6.56 -12.15 3.44
C LYS A 62 -6.89 -11.45 2.11
N ASP A 63 -7.43 -10.25 2.17
CA ASP A 63 -7.87 -9.49 1.00
C ASP A 63 -6.74 -8.59 0.48
N LEU A 64 -6.04 -9.01 -0.55
CA LEU A 64 -4.97 -8.24 -1.20
C LEU A 64 -5.49 -7.20 -2.19
N THR A 65 -6.79 -7.18 -2.50
CA THR A 65 -7.36 -6.16 -3.39
C THR A 65 -7.44 -4.77 -2.76
N ARG A 66 -7.26 -4.69 -1.45
CA ARG A 66 -7.33 -3.45 -0.66
C ARG A 66 -5.96 -2.86 -0.30
N LEU A 67 -4.93 -3.21 -1.04
CA LEU A 67 -3.62 -2.59 -0.90
C LEU A 67 -3.66 -1.14 -1.41
N ARG A 68 -2.84 -0.31 -0.79
CA ARG A 68 -2.63 1.09 -1.20
C ARG A 68 -1.13 1.37 -1.03
N GLY A 69 -0.39 1.27 -2.12
CA GLY A 69 1.07 1.42 -2.14
C GLY A 69 1.54 2.69 -1.43
N CYS A 70 0.77 3.77 -1.55
CA CYS A 70 1.03 5.02 -0.86
C CYS A 70 0.97 4.94 0.68
N ASN A 71 0.34 3.89 1.26
CA ASN A 71 0.18 3.77 2.71
C ASN A 71 0.49 2.36 3.19
N MET A 72 1.74 1.96 3.01
CA MET A 72 2.29 0.68 3.45
C MET A 72 3.52 0.89 4.31
N ALA A 73 3.73 -0.01 5.27
CA ALA A 73 4.93 -0.02 6.10
C ALA A 73 5.44 -1.45 6.25
N PHE A 74 6.76 -1.59 6.14
CA PHE A 74 7.46 -2.87 6.15
C PHE A 74 8.59 -2.85 7.17
N TRP A 75 8.96 -4.01 7.66
CA TRP A 75 10.26 -4.19 8.30
C TRP A 75 11.35 -4.26 7.23
N ARG A 76 12.48 -3.63 7.50
CA ARG A 76 13.62 -3.64 6.58
C ARG A 76 14.09 -5.07 6.27
N GLU A 77 14.13 -5.93 7.27
CA GLU A 77 14.50 -7.33 7.10
C GLU A 77 13.58 -8.06 6.11
N ASP A 78 12.25 -7.82 6.21
CA ASP A 78 11.27 -8.44 5.31
C ASP A 78 11.41 -7.94 3.86
N LEU A 79 11.69 -6.64 3.68
CA LEU A 79 11.99 -6.09 2.34
C LEU A 79 13.24 -6.71 1.72
N LEU A 80 14.31 -6.81 2.50
CA LEU A 80 15.57 -7.42 2.03
C LEU A 80 15.38 -8.90 1.70
N ARG A 81 14.57 -9.61 2.46
CA ARG A 81 14.26 -11.03 2.25
C ARG A 81 13.56 -11.30 0.93
N VAL A 82 12.80 -10.35 0.40
CA VAL A 82 12.10 -10.45 -0.89
C VAL A 82 12.79 -9.65 -1.99
N ASN A 83 13.95 -9.07 -1.72
CA ASN A 83 14.72 -8.20 -2.61
C ASN A 83 14.00 -6.88 -3.00
N GLY A 84 13.12 -6.36 -2.13
CA GLY A 84 12.46 -5.08 -2.35
C GLY A 84 11.39 -5.10 -3.44
N TYR A 85 11.11 -3.92 -4.01
CA TYR A 85 10.19 -3.77 -5.13
C TYR A 85 10.80 -4.27 -6.44
N ASN A 86 9.95 -4.74 -7.34
CA ASN A 86 10.35 -5.11 -8.70
C ASN A 86 10.47 -3.85 -9.56
N GLU A 87 11.68 -3.50 -9.97
CA GLU A 87 11.97 -2.31 -10.75
C GLU A 87 11.56 -2.41 -12.23
N ASP A 88 11.16 -3.60 -12.69
CA ASP A 88 10.56 -3.78 -14.01
C ASP A 88 9.12 -3.27 -14.09
N LEU A 89 8.46 -3.12 -12.93
CA LEU A 89 7.10 -2.61 -12.85
C LEU A 89 7.10 -1.08 -12.80
N THR A 90 7.38 -0.47 -13.95
CA THR A 90 7.41 0.98 -14.12
C THR A 90 6.03 1.55 -14.43
N MET A 91 5.79 2.84 -14.10
CA MET A 91 4.51 3.55 -14.24
C MET A 91 3.47 3.07 -13.21
N TRP A 92 2.20 2.94 -13.61
CA TRP A 92 1.11 2.63 -12.68
C TRP A 92 0.67 1.17 -12.78
N GLY A 93 0.60 0.51 -11.65
CA GLY A 93 -0.18 -0.70 -11.42
C GLY A 93 0.60 -1.94 -10.99
N GLN A 94 0.03 -2.65 -10.02
CA GLN A 94 0.44 -3.96 -9.49
C GLN A 94 1.74 -4.00 -8.67
N GLU A 95 2.55 -2.97 -8.62
CA GLU A 95 3.83 -2.93 -7.89
C GLU A 95 3.65 -3.21 -6.40
N ASP A 96 2.60 -2.67 -5.80
CA ASP A 96 2.25 -2.87 -4.39
C ASP A 96 1.62 -4.25 -4.14
N THR A 97 0.85 -4.75 -5.09
CA THR A 97 0.23 -6.08 -5.02
C THR A 97 1.28 -7.17 -5.20
N GLU A 98 2.20 -6.99 -6.12
CA GLU A 98 3.27 -7.94 -6.45
C GLU A 98 4.20 -8.15 -5.24
N ILE A 99 4.73 -7.07 -4.65
CA ILE A 99 5.58 -7.21 -3.45
C ILE A 99 4.83 -7.80 -2.26
N ALA A 100 3.53 -7.49 -2.12
CA ALA A 100 2.71 -8.06 -1.05
C ALA A 100 2.54 -9.57 -1.20
N TYR A 101 2.37 -10.10 -2.43
CA TYR A 101 2.35 -11.55 -2.67
C TYR A 101 3.69 -12.19 -2.32
N ARG A 102 4.83 -11.62 -2.74
CA ARG A 102 6.16 -12.15 -2.39
C ARG A 102 6.38 -12.16 -0.88
N LEU A 103 5.98 -11.12 -0.17
CA LEU A 103 6.04 -11.08 1.30
C LEU A 103 5.19 -12.18 1.93
N ILE A 104 3.96 -12.41 1.42
CA ILE A 104 3.09 -13.48 1.92
C ILE A 104 3.68 -14.86 1.63
N HIS A 105 4.25 -15.08 0.45
CA HIS A 105 4.94 -16.33 0.12
C HIS A 105 6.17 -16.54 1.02
N ALA A 106 6.81 -15.45 1.45
CA ALA A 106 7.89 -15.47 2.46
C ALA A 106 7.38 -15.71 3.91
N GLY A 107 6.07 -15.86 4.12
CA GLY A 107 5.47 -16.08 5.43
C GLY A 107 5.20 -14.79 6.23
N VAL A 108 5.35 -13.61 5.61
CA VAL A 108 5.02 -12.32 6.24
C VAL A 108 3.52 -12.05 6.13
N ARG A 109 2.87 -11.74 7.24
CA ARG A 109 1.42 -11.51 7.29
C ARG A 109 1.06 -10.07 6.96
N LYS A 110 -0.07 -9.85 6.29
CA LYS A 110 -0.64 -8.52 6.12
C LYS A 110 -1.44 -8.09 7.35
N LYS A 111 -1.31 -6.82 7.75
CA LYS A 111 -2.12 -6.19 8.79
C LYS A 111 -2.73 -4.90 8.26
N PHE A 112 -4.06 -4.80 8.27
CA PHE A 112 -4.75 -3.60 7.81
C PHE A 112 -5.19 -2.74 8.98
N LEU A 113 -4.76 -1.46 9.00
CA LEU A 113 -5.08 -0.51 10.07
C LEU A 113 -6.40 0.22 9.78
N LYS A 114 -7.52 -0.48 9.86
CA LYS A 114 -8.85 0.16 9.84
C LYS A 114 -9.04 1.04 11.07
N ALA A 115 -9.71 2.18 10.90
CA ALA A 115 -9.87 3.21 11.94
C ALA A 115 -8.55 3.73 12.53
N GLY A 116 -7.53 3.81 11.69
CA GLY A 116 -6.19 4.34 12.00
C GLY A 116 -5.28 4.25 10.79
N GLY A 117 -4.04 4.74 10.88
CA GLY A 117 -3.10 4.74 9.75
C GLY A 117 -3.69 5.43 8.52
N VAL A 118 -4.29 6.60 8.69
CA VAL A 118 -4.95 7.35 7.62
C VAL A 118 -3.95 8.23 6.91
N GLU A 119 -3.89 8.10 5.59
CA GLU A 119 -3.15 8.97 4.68
C GLU A 119 -4.12 9.86 3.91
N TYR A 120 -3.78 11.11 3.75
CA TYR A 120 -4.44 12.04 2.84
C TYR A 120 -3.65 12.11 1.54
N HIS A 121 -4.24 11.52 0.51
CA HIS A 121 -3.63 11.44 -0.81
C HIS A 121 -3.98 12.69 -1.62
N LEU A 122 -2.97 13.49 -1.91
CA LEU A 122 -3.13 14.72 -2.69
C LEU A 122 -3.58 14.40 -4.11
N TYR A 123 -4.40 15.27 -4.68
CA TYR A 123 -4.80 15.15 -6.08
C TYR A 123 -3.59 15.36 -7.01
N HIS A 124 -3.44 14.46 -7.94
CA HIS A 124 -2.50 14.56 -9.06
C HIS A 124 -3.07 13.86 -10.29
N THR A 125 -2.55 14.19 -11.45
CA THR A 125 -2.89 13.47 -12.69
C THR A 125 -2.44 12.01 -12.56
N PRO A 126 -3.33 11.03 -12.84
CA PRO A 126 -2.95 9.61 -12.79
C PRO A 126 -1.80 9.30 -13.74
N ALA A 127 -0.88 8.45 -13.30
CA ALA A 127 0.18 7.94 -14.17
C ALA A 127 -0.38 7.03 -15.28
N SER A 128 0.38 6.91 -16.36
CA SER A 128 0.01 6.06 -17.50
C SER A 128 -0.19 4.61 -17.09
N ARG A 129 -1.18 3.96 -17.70
CA ARG A 129 -1.47 2.53 -17.55
C ARG A 129 -0.99 1.69 -18.73
N ALA A 130 -0.09 2.24 -19.54
CA ALA A 130 0.37 1.59 -20.77
C ALA A 130 0.98 0.19 -20.53
N ASN A 131 1.59 -0.03 -19.36
CA ASN A 131 2.25 -1.29 -19.02
C ASN A 131 1.37 -2.24 -18.19
N LEU A 132 0.06 -1.94 -18.00
CA LEU A 132 -0.79 -2.69 -17.07
C LEU A 132 -0.92 -4.18 -17.43
N ASP A 133 -1.00 -4.52 -18.70
CA ASP A 133 -1.11 -5.93 -19.15
C ASP A 133 0.18 -6.70 -18.82
N TYR A 134 1.34 -6.09 -19.04
CA TYR A 134 2.63 -6.67 -18.62
C TYR A 134 2.68 -6.86 -17.10
N HIS A 135 2.28 -5.85 -16.31
CA HIS A 135 2.25 -5.93 -14.86
C HIS A 135 1.31 -7.02 -14.35
N ASN A 136 0.15 -7.20 -15.00
CA ASN A 136 -0.78 -8.28 -14.67
C ASN A 136 -0.17 -9.66 -14.97
N ALA A 137 0.56 -9.81 -16.06
CA ALA A 137 1.25 -11.05 -16.40
C ALA A 137 2.35 -11.40 -15.38
N VAL A 138 3.18 -10.41 -14.99
CA VAL A 138 4.19 -10.57 -13.93
C VAL A 138 3.54 -10.98 -12.61
N LEU A 139 2.48 -10.30 -12.19
CA LEU A 139 1.75 -10.65 -10.97
C LEU A 139 1.18 -12.07 -11.02
N ALA A 140 0.61 -12.47 -12.16
CA ALA A 140 0.08 -13.83 -12.34
C ALA A 140 1.18 -14.90 -12.20
N ASP A 141 2.37 -14.66 -12.75
CA ASP A 141 3.52 -15.55 -12.60
C ASP A 141 4.00 -15.65 -11.15
N VAL A 142 4.12 -14.52 -10.45
CA VAL A 142 4.47 -14.46 -9.02
C VAL A 142 3.50 -15.30 -8.19
N ILE A 143 2.20 -15.21 -8.46
CA ILE A 143 1.16 -15.96 -7.73
C ILE A 143 1.25 -17.46 -8.07
N ALA A 144 1.31 -17.82 -9.36
CA ALA A 144 1.31 -19.20 -9.81
C ALA A 144 2.53 -19.99 -9.32
N ARG A 145 3.71 -19.37 -9.38
CA ARG A 145 4.99 -19.99 -8.98
C ARG A 145 5.32 -19.80 -7.51
N LYS A 146 4.51 -19.05 -6.77
CA LYS A 146 4.76 -18.69 -5.35
C LYS A 146 6.14 -18.06 -5.15
N LEU A 147 6.52 -17.15 -6.05
CA LEU A 147 7.83 -16.50 -6.00
C LEU A 147 7.94 -15.67 -4.72
N VAL A 148 9.14 -15.70 -4.13
CA VAL A 148 9.53 -14.92 -2.94
C VAL A 148 10.51 -13.84 -3.33
N TRP A 149 11.49 -14.16 -4.14
CA TRP A 149 12.56 -13.29 -4.56
C TRP A 149 12.22 -12.52 -5.83
N CYS A 150 12.63 -11.27 -5.89
CA CYS A 150 12.58 -10.45 -7.10
C CYS A 150 13.98 -10.39 -7.73
N GLU A 151 14.11 -10.72 -9.00
CA GLU A 151 15.40 -10.70 -9.70
C GLU A 151 15.89 -9.26 -9.89
N ASN A 152 15.03 -8.36 -10.35
CA ASN A 152 15.35 -6.95 -10.54
C ASN A 152 14.87 -6.08 -9.37
N GLY A 153 15.40 -6.33 -8.16
CA GLY A 153 15.10 -5.59 -6.93
C GLY A 153 16.27 -4.77 -6.40
N ILE A 154 16.44 -4.73 -5.08
CA ILE A 154 17.52 -4.00 -4.38
C ILE A 154 18.90 -4.56 -4.77
N VAL A 155 19.02 -5.89 -4.77
CA VAL A 155 20.23 -6.58 -5.21
C VAL A 155 20.03 -6.97 -6.65
N LYS A 156 20.85 -6.45 -7.55
CA LYS A 156 20.88 -6.88 -8.95
C LYS A 156 21.69 -8.16 -9.04
N GLU A 157 21.27 -9.09 -9.88
CA GLU A 157 22.14 -10.22 -10.19
C GLU A 157 23.51 -9.66 -10.62
N ARG A 158 24.55 -10.15 -9.99
CA ARG A 158 25.90 -9.86 -10.47
C ARG A 158 26.00 -10.57 -11.81
N SER A 159 26.10 -9.79 -12.89
CA SER A 159 26.50 -10.33 -14.18
C SER A 159 27.75 -11.16 -13.95
N SER A 160 27.62 -12.46 -14.02
CA SER A 160 28.72 -13.42 -13.93
C SER A 160 29.59 -13.33 -15.19
#